data_e09b7f5db26cf5ae61be2790ce6adb6e
#
_entry.id   e09b7f5db26cf5ae61be2790ce6adb6e
#
_cell.length_a   1.000
_cell.length_b   1.000
_cell.length_c   1.000
_cell.angle_alpha   90.00
_cell.angle_beta   90.00
_cell.angle_gamma   90.00
#
_symmetry.space_group_name_H-M   'P 1'
#
loop_
_entity.id
_entity.type
_entity.pdbx_description
1 polymer ?
#
loop_
_entity_poly.entity_id
_entity_poly.type
_entity_poly.pdbx_seq_one_letter_code
_entity_poly.pdbx_strand_id
1 'polypeptide(L)'
;EFLLRISRIDGVYVPSFYEHSYNPDGTLAAITPKNGAPAKVRKRIVQDMDAAYFPTKTIVPSTEIVHDRTNLELFRGCIRGCRFCQAGFCYRPVRAKGVDTLCRQAIESLEDSGNSEMTLASLSTSDYRHLPALADRLLDYCEPRKINLSLPSLRADNFSRELMLRVQKVRKSGLTFAPEAGSQRLRDAINKNVTEHEILETCATAFSGGWNSVKLYFMLGLPTETDEDVMAIAELVNKIVHCWRETASNKKRRLSINLATAFFVPKPFTPFQWEQQISSDEYLRRVHLLQSCLTARGVDYRYHESDLSRLEAVLARGDRRLSRVLLRAHELGCKLDGWDEYFRYDLWLQAFSDCGVDPDFYTTRGFAEDEILPWQTMDVGVSRAFFLRERALAYQSVTTPDCRTKCAGCGARALSERGVCDE
;
A
#
# COMPACT_ATOMS: atom_id res chain seq x y z
N GLU A 1 23.84 -14.15 26.53
CA GLU A 1 23.39 -15.51 26.17
C GLU A 1 21.99 -15.47 25.47
N PHE A 2 20.98 -14.80 26.06
CA PHE A 2 19.63 -14.70 25.50
C PHE A 2 19.62 -14.16 24.07
N LEU A 3 20.24 -13.01 23.79
CA LEU A 3 20.32 -12.42 22.44
C LEU A 3 21.03 -13.34 21.44
N LEU A 4 22.03 -14.10 21.87
CA LEU A 4 22.75 -15.07 21.04
C LEU A 4 21.85 -16.25 20.64
N ARG A 5 21.01 -16.71 21.53
CA ARG A 5 20.02 -17.76 21.22
C ARG A 5 18.94 -17.27 20.28
N ILE A 6 18.43 -16.06 20.50
CA ILE A 6 17.42 -15.43 19.63
C ILE A 6 17.94 -15.18 18.23
N SER A 7 19.19 -14.71 18.09
CA SER A 7 19.80 -14.44 16.76
C SER A 7 19.95 -15.67 15.86
N ARG A 8 19.81 -16.88 16.44
CA ARG A 8 19.83 -18.14 15.69
C ARG A 8 18.45 -18.55 15.14
N ILE A 9 17.40 -17.84 15.55
CA ILE A 9 16.06 -18.06 15.01
C ILE A 9 15.97 -17.39 13.64
N ASP A 10 15.61 -18.15 12.62
CA ASP A 10 15.44 -17.62 11.27
C ASP A 10 14.47 -16.46 11.24
N GLY A 11 14.83 -15.38 10.56
CA GLY A 11 14.01 -14.17 10.42
C GLY A 11 14.13 -13.19 11.60
N VAL A 12 14.91 -13.49 12.62
CA VAL A 12 15.14 -12.59 13.75
C VAL A 12 16.39 -11.75 13.53
N TYR A 13 16.23 -10.44 13.53
CA TYR A 13 17.29 -9.44 13.48
C TYR A 13 17.57 -8.90 14.89
N VAL A 14 18.81 -9.05 15.36
CA VAL A 14 19.27 -8.50 16.65
C VAL A 14 20.13 -7.27 16.39
N PRO A 15 19.62 -6.04 16.55
CA PRO A 15 20.32 -4.81 16.14
C PRO A 15 21.73 -4.63 16.72
N SER A 16 21.93 -5.03 17.98
CA SER A 16 23.24 -4.93 18.67
C SER A 16 24.33 -5.84 18.10
N PHE A 17 23.96 -6.80 17.25
CA PHE A 17 24.92 -7.70 16.59
C PHE A 17 25.40 -7.20 15.22
N TYR A 18 25.05 -5.98 14.84
CA TYR A 18 25.51 -5.38 13.61
C TYR A 18 26.13 -4.01 13.90
N GLU A 19 27.39 -3.85 13.58
CA GLU A 19 28.09 -2.56 13.67
C GLU A 19 27.97 -1.80 12.37
N HIS A 20 27.60 -0.53 12.47
CA HIS A 20 27.50 0.37 11.33
C HIS A 20 28.69 1.35 11.35
N SER A 21 29.40 1.43 10.25
CA SER A 21 30.39 2.47 10.01
C SER A 21 29.94 3.41 8.91
N TYR A 22 30.42 4.64 8.94
CA TYR A 22 30.00 5.69 8.03
C TYR A 22 31.19 6.33 7.35
N ASN A 23 31.00 6.74 6.11
CA ASN A 23 31.92 7.56 5.35
C ASN A 23 31.89 9.02 5.85
N PRO A 24 32.89 9.85 5.49
CA PRO A 24 32.89 11.27 5.87
C PRO A 24 31.68 12.07 5.37
N ASP A 25 31.06 11.65 4.27
CA ASP A 25 29.85 12.25 3.71
C ASP A 25 28.55 11.81 4.40
N GLY A 26 28.65 10.95 5.41
CA GLY A 26 27.53 10.42 6.15
C GLY A 26 26.86 9.17 5.55
N THR A 27 27.27 8.69 4.38
CA THR A 27 26.78 7.44 3.82
C THR A 27 27.29 6.23 4.61
N LEU A 28 26.60 5.09 4.55
CA LEU A 28 27.05 3.85 5.19
C LEU A 28 28.30 3.31 4.46
N ALA A 29 29.40 3.12 5.20
CA ALA A 29 30.61 2.47 4.70
C ALA A 29 30.51 0.95 4.83
N ALA A 30 29.96 0.44 5.95
CA ALA A 30 29.74 -0.99 6.15
C ALA A 30 28.66 -1.27 7.21
N ILE A 31 28.05 -2.44 7.10
CA ILE A 31 27.24 -3.10 8.14
C ILE A 31 27.91 -4.42 8.47
N THR A 32 28.63 -4.49 9.59
CA THR A 32 29.45 -5.65 9.95
C THR A 32 28.72 -6.50 11.00
N PRO A 33 28.38 -7.78 10.68
CA PRO A 33 27.80 -8.67 11.65
C PRO A 33 28.85 -9.08 12.72
N LYS A 34 28.41 -9.19 13.97
CA LYS A 34 29.20 -9.65 15.13
C LYS A 34 28.53 -10.85 15.80
N ASN A 35 29.24 -11.49 16.70
CA ASN A 35 28.75 -12.60 17.53
C ASN A 35 28.14 -13.77 16.71
N GLY A 36 28.64 -13.99 15.47
CA GLY A 36 28.13 -15.06 14.61
C GLY A 36 26.77 -14.76 13.98
N ALA A 37 26.31 -13.50 14.00
CA ALA A 37 25.10 -13.10 13.29
C ALA A 37 25.27 -13.26 11.76
N PRO A 38 24.21 -13.65 11.04
CA PRO A 38 24.29 -13.80 9.57
C PRO A 38 24.44 -12.44 8.88
N ALA A 39 25.16 -12.40 7.76
CA ALA A 39 25.31 -11.17 6.97
C ALA A 39 23.95 -10.65 6.44
N LYS A 40 22.99 -11.55 6.24
CA LYS A 40 21.62 -11.23 5.87
C LYS A 40 20.63 -12.03 6.68
N VAL A 41 19.58 -11.36 7.15
CA VAL A 41 18.45 -11.98 7.86
C VAL A 41 17.31 -12.14 6.87
N ARG A 42 17.06 -13.39 6.49
CA ARG A 42 15.97 -13.71 5.55
C ARG A 42 14.65 -13.78 6.30
N LYS A 43 13.62 -13.10 5.78
CA LYS A 43 12.27 -13.19 6.34
C LYS A 43 11.74 -14.62 6.31
N ARG A 44 10.92 -14.96 7.28
CA ARG A 44 10.13 -16.21 7.28
C ARG A 44 8.74 -15.96 6.73
N ILE A 45 8.14 -16.99 6.17
CA ILE A 45 6.77 -16.97 5.67
C ILE A 45 5.99 -18.17 6.22
N VAL A 46 4.69 -18.01 6.38
CA VAL A 46 3.77 -19.14 6.60
C VAL A 46 3.60 -19.84 5.26
N GLN A 47 3.94 -21.13 5.16
CA GLN A 47 3.89 -21.89 3.91
C GLN A 47 2.45 -22.30 3.57
N ASP A 48 1.73 -22.85 4.55
CA ASP A 48 0.33 -23.28 4.42
C ASP A 48 -0.58 -22.31 5.17
N MET A 49 -1.37 -21.56 4.41
CA MET A 49 -2.30 -20.57 4.97
C MET A 49 -3.59 -21.22 5.51
N ASP A 50 -3.95 -22.41 5.03
CA ASP A 50 -5.11 -23.14 5.55
C ASP A 50 -4.86 -23.75 6.92
N ALA A 51 -3.62 -24.20 7.16
CA ALA A 51 -3.17 -24.71 8.45
C ALA A 51 -2.77 -23.59 9.45
N ALA A 52 -2.64 -22.34 8.98
CA ALA A 52 -2.28 -21.21 9.84
C ALA A 52 -3.37 -20.94 10.88
N TYR A 53 -2.93 -20.68 12.12
CA TYR A 53 -3.85 -20.27 13.18
C TYR A 53 -4.65 -19.02 12.76
N PHE A 54 -5.95 -19.10 12.94
CA PHE A 54 -6.87 -17.99 12.73
C PHE A 54 -7.84 -17.94 13.93
N PRO A 55 -7.93 -16.80 14.67
CA PRO A 55 -8.83 -16.68 15.80
C PRO A 55 -10.28 -16.54 15.31
N THR A 56 -11.09 -17.57 15.51
CA THR A 56 -12.54 -17.51 15.23
C THR A 56 -13.33 -16.98 16.42
N LYS A 57 -12.76 -17.11 17.65
CA LYS A 57 -13.31 -16.53 18.87
C LYS A 57 -12.57 -15.25 19.20
N THR A 58 -13.17 -14.11 18.84
CA THR A 58 -12.55 -12.81 19.02
C THR A 58 -13.14 -12.07 20.23
N ILE A 59 -12.30 -11.27 20.88
CA ILE A 59 -12.77 -10.38 21.95
C ILE A 59 -13.60 -9.26 21.30
N VAL A 60 -14.87 -9.19 21.66
CA VAL A 60 -15.78 -8.12 21.23
C VAL A 60 -15.67 -6.97 22.23
N PRO A 61 -15.32 -5.75 21.81
CA PRO A 61 -15.23 -4.60 22.69
C PRO A 61 -16.60 -4.16 23.19
N SER A 62 -16.64 -3.64 24.41
CA SER A 62 -17.87 -3.05 25.00
C SER A 62 -18.08 -1.58 24.63
N THR A 63 -17.12 -0.98 23.92
CA THR A 63 -17.17 0.41 23.45
C THR A 63 -17.17 0.48 21.94
N GLU A 64 -17.63 1.56 21.36
CA GLU A 64 -17.53 1.79 19.92
C GLU A 64 -16.07 1.81 19.46
N ILE A 65 -15.79 1.10 18.38
CA ILE A 65 -14.49 1.05 17.73
C ILE A 65 -14.62 1.36 16.23
N VAL A 66 -13.55 1.87 15.63
CA VAL A 66 -13.55 2.28 14.22
C VAL A 66 -13.83 1.11 13.26
N HIS A 67 -13.39 -0.11 13.61
CA HIS A 67 -13.52 -1.29 12.76
C HIS A 67 -14.30 -2.40 13.48
N ASP A 68 -15.55 -2.11 13.84
CA ASP A 68 -16.46 -3.08 14.44
C ASP A 68 -17.01 -4.04 13.39
N ARG A 69 -16.17 -5.01 13.01
CA ARG A 69 -16.46 -5.99 11.95
C ARG A 69 -15.55 -7.20 12.02
N THR A 70 -16.02 -8.32 11.49
CA THR A 70 -15.20 -9.52 11.27
C THR A 70 -14.27 -9.29 10.07
N ASN A 71 -12.95 -9.47 10.27
CA ASN A 71 -11.96 -9.41 9.19
C ASN A 71 -11.54 -10.82 8.78
N LEU A 72 -11.75 -11.18 7.52
CA LEU A 72 -11.37 -12.46 6.95
C LEU A 72 -10.17 -12.29 6.01
N GLU A 73 -8.99 -12.74 6.43
CA GLU A 73 -7.77 -12.70 5.62
C GLU A 73 -7.80 -13.78 4.55
N LEU A 74 -7.87 -13.38 3.27
CA LEU A 74 -7.95 -14.28 2.12
C LEU A 74 -6.59 -14.87 1.74
N PHE A 75 -5.59 -14.02 1.63
CA PHE A 75 -4.23 -14.37 1.21
C PHE A 75 -3.22 -13.31 1.63
N ARG A 76 -1.97 -13.68 1.65
CA ARG A 76 -0.82 -12.78 1.85
C ARG A 76 0.00 -12.69 0.57
N GLY A 77 0.59 -11.51 0.35
CA GLY A 77 1.32 -11.18 -0.86
C GLY A 77 0.47 -10.45 -1.90
N CYS A 78 1.08 -10.14 -3.05
CA CYS A 78 0.40 -9.51 -4.18
C CYS A 78 1.04 -9.98 -5.48
N ILE A 79 0.23 -10.34 -6.47
CA ILE A 79 0.71 -10.74 -7.79
C ILE A 79 1.20 -9.55 -8.61
N ARG A 80 0.75 -8.35 -8.26
CA ARG A 80 1.04 -7.11 -9.00
C ARG A 80 2.47 -6.64 -8.74
N GLY A 81 2.98 -5.81 -9.60
CA GLY A 81 4.35 -5.32 -9.54
C GLY A 81 4.43 -3.79 -9.43
N CYS A 82 3.47 -3.13 -8.77
CA CYS A 82 3.50 -1.67 -8.61
C CYS A 82 4.83 -1.24 -7.98
N ARG A 83 5.62 -0.42 -8.69
CA ARG A 83 7.02 -0.11 -8.38
C ARG A 83 7.23 0.73 -7.13
N PHE A 84 6.17 1.37 -6.66
CA PHE A 84 6.17 2.15 -5.41
C PHE A 84 5.76 1.34 -4.17
N CYS A 85 5.15 0.16 -4.35
CA CYS A 85 4.43 -0.53 -3.29
C CYS A 85 5.33 -1.47 -2.48
N GLN A 86 5.73 -1.08 -1.28
CA GLN A 86 6.54 -1.90 -0.38
C GLN A 86 5.85 -3.23 -0.01
N ALA A 87 4.57 -3.17 0.33
CA ALA A 87 3.80 -4.36 0.68
C ALA A 87 3.76 -5.39 -0.46
N GLY A 88 3.65 -4.92 -1.72
CA GLY A 88 3.68 -5.76 -2.91
C GLY A 88 4.95 -6.59 -3.08
N PHE A 89 6.08 -6.16 -2.52
CA PHE A 89 7.35 -6.90 -2.56
C PHE A 89 7.65 -7.60 -1.24
N CYS A 90 7.44 -6.93 -0.10
CA CYS A 90 7.75 -7.51 1.20
C CYS A 90 6.90 -8.74 1.55
N TYR A 91 5.68 -8.85 1.03
CA TYR A 91 4.80 -9.98 1.33
C TYR A 91 4.80 -11.08 0.25
N ARG A 92 5.63 -10.98 -0.80
CA ARG A 92 5.83 -12.08 -1.77
C ARG A 92 6.44 -13.31 -1.12
N PRO A 93 6.14 -14.53 -1.64
CA PRO A 93 5.19 -14.90 -2.69
C PRO A 93 3.73 -14.80 -2.22
N VAL A 94 2.77 -14.90 -3.15
CA VAL A 94 1.34 -15.01 -2.81
C VAL A 94 1.07 -16.39 -2.21
N ARG A 95 0.29 -16.41 -1.13
CA ARG A 95 -0.16 -17.63 -0.45
C ARG A 95 -1.60 -17.41 -0.01
N ALA A 96 -2.50 -18.21 -0.57
CA ALA A 96 -3.94 -18.07 -0.38
C ALA A 96 -4.50 -19.19 0.49
N LYS A 97 -5.61 -18.90 1.16
CA LYS A 97 -6.47 -19.91 1.82
C LYS A 97 -7.44 -20.47 0.82
N GLY A 98 -7.85 -21.73 1.02
CA GLY A 98 -8.89 -22.37 0.27
C GLY A 98 -10.28 -21.84 0.63
N VAL A 99 -11.23 -21.96 -0.30
CA VAL A 99 -12.61 -21.49 -0.12
C VAL A 99 -13.30 -22.14 1.09
N ASP A 100 -13.07 -23.43 1.33
CA ASP A 100 -13.69 -24.15 2.46
C ASP A 100 -13.18 -23.64 3.81
N THR A 101 -11.86 -23.41 3.92
CA THR A 101 -11.25 -22.81 5.13
C THR A 101 -11.83 -21.43 5.38
N LEU A 102 -11.91 -20.59 4.34
CA LEU A 102 -12.44 -19.24 4.45
C LEU A 102 -13.92 -19.22 4.87
N CYS A 103 -14.75 -20.05 4.25
CA CYS A 103 -16.16 -20.14 4.62
C CYS A 103 -16.36 -20.60 6.07
N ARG A 104 -15.62 -21.62 6.52
CA ARG A 104 -15.67 -22.10 7.89
C ARG A 104 -15.24 -21.00 8.87
N GLN A 105 -14.07 -20.37 8.64
CA GLN A 105 -13.55 -19.29 9.49
C GLN A 105 -14.51 -18.08 9.57
N ALA A 106 -15.13 -17.72 8.43
CA ALA A 106 -16.11 -16.64 8.36
C ALA A 106 -17.35 -16.92 9.22
N ILE A 107 -17.95 -18.11 9.06
CA ILE A 107 -19.17 -18.49 9.78
C ILE A 107 -18.90 -18.59 11.28
N GLU A 108 -17.85 -19.31 11.69
CA GLU A 108 -17.47 -19.43 13.10
C GLU A 108 -17.22 -18.06 13.75
N SER A 109 -16.52 -17.14 13.04
CA SER A 109 -16.24 -15.80 13.58
C SER A 109 -17.48 -14.92 13.69
N LEU A 110 -18.40 -15.01 12.72
CA LEU A 110 -19.66 -14.25 12.75
C LEU A 110 -20.61 -14.75 13.83
N GLU A 111 -20.68 -16.07 14.03
CA GLU A 111 -21.53 -16.69 15.06
C GLU A 111 -21.01 -16.37 16.47
N ASP A 112 -19.67 -16.34 16.66
CA ASP A 112 -19.06 -16.01 17.96
C ASP A 112 -19.15 -14.53 18.29
N SER A 113 -18.88 -13.63 17.32
CA SER A 113 -18.82 -12.19 17.56
C SER A 113 -20.17 -11.49 17.49
N GLY A 114 -21.12 -12.01 16.72
CA GLY A 114 -22.39 -11.35 16.42
C GLY A 114 -22.26 -10.11 15.50
N ASN A 115 -21.12 -9.92 14.84
CA ASN A 115 -20.86 -8.77 13.95
C ASN A 115 -21.85 -8.73 12.79
N SER A 116 -22.38 -7.56 12.48
CA SER A 116 -23.28 -7.32 11.33
C SER A 116 -22.54 -6.96 10.04
N GLU A 117 -21.22 -6.93 10.07
CA GLU A 117 -20.36 -6.66 8.91
C GLU A 117 -19.17 -7.61 8.88
N MET A 118 -18.81 -8.09 7.69
CA MET A 118 -17.58 -8.81 7.42
C MET A 118 -16.81 -8.15 6.29
N THR A 119 -15.49 -8.09 6.43
CA THR A 119 -14.57 -7.55 5.43
C THR A 119 -13.62 -8.64 4.93
N LEU A 120 -13.48 -8.76 3.62
CA LEU A 120 -12.47 -9.63 3.00
C LEU A 120 -11.14 -8.87 2.92
N ALA A 121 -10.16 -9.28 3.72
CA ALA A 121 -8.89 -8.57 3.85
C ALA A 121 -7.80 -9.20 2.97
N SER A 122 -7.17 -8.39 2.13
CA SER A 122 -5.97 -8.72 1.36
C SER A 122 -5.37 -7.45 0.74
N LEU A 123 -4.17 -7.56 0.13
CA LEU A 123 -3.58 -6.45 -0.61
C LEU A 123 -4.29 -6.15 -1.95
N SER A 124 -5.04 -7.11 -2.49
CA SER A 124 -5.77 -6.96 -3.75
C SER A 124 -6.89 -8.00 -3.83
N THR A 125 -8.02 -7.71 -3.21
CA THR A 125 -9.11 -8.68 -3.03
C THR A 125 -9.65 -9.23 -4.35
N SER A 126 -9.73 -8.40 -5.39
CA SER A 126 -10.15 -8.82 -6.74
C SER A 126 -9.18 -9.81 -7.41
N ASP A 127 -7.96 -9.94 -6.90
CA ASP A 127 -6.98 -10.91 -7.40
C ASP A 127 -7.05 -12.28 -6.71
N TYR A 128 -7.99 -12.50 -5.79
CA TYR A 128 -8.23 -13.84 -5.26
C TYR A 128 -8.86 -14.73 -6.34
N ARG A 129 -8.16 -15.82 -6.73
CA ARG A 129 -8.55 -16.68 -7.87
C ARG A 129 -9.98 -17.20 -7.76
N HIS A 130 -10.41 -17.55 -6.56
CA HIS A 130 -11.73 -18.14 -6.31
C HIS A 130 -12.74 -17.15 -5.72
N LEU A 131 -12.54 -15.84 -5.96
CA LEU A 131 -13.41 -14.79 -5.40
C LEU A 131 -14.89 -14.99 -5.75
N PRO A 132 -15.29 -15.34 -6.98
CA PRO A 132 -16.71 -15.58 -7.28
C PRO A 132 -17.32 -16.69 -6.42
N ALA A 133 -16.68 -17.86 -6.38
CA ALA A 133 -17.17 -19.00 -5.61
C ALA A 133 -17.20 -18.72 -4.09
N LEU A 134 -16.19 -18.02 -3.56
CA LEU A 134 -16.18 -17.59 -2.16
C LEU A 134 -17.30 -16.60 -1.87
N ALA A 135 -17.46 -15.60 -2.73
CA ALA A 135 -18.46 -14.56 -2.54
C ALA A 135 -19.89 -15.13 -2.60
N ASP A 136 -20.16 -16.06 -3.51
CA ASP A 136 -21.45 -16.73 -3.59
C ASP A 136 -21.79 -17.46 -2.30
N ARG A 137 -20.89 -18.28 -1.79
CA ARG A 137 -21.11 -19.05 -0.54
C ARG A 137 -21.25 -18.13 0.68
N LEU A 138 -20.45 -17.06 0.77
CA LEU A 138 -20.55 -16.11 1.88
C LEU A 138 -21.84 -15.30 1.81
N LEU A 139 -22.26 -14.88 0.61
CA LEU A 139 -23.49 -14.13 0.43
C LEU A 139 -24.73 -14.99 0.70
N ASP A 140 -24.73 -16.28 0.35
CA ASP A 140 -25.80 -17.21 0.70
C ASP A 140 -26.00 -17.35 2.23
N TYR A 141 -24.91 -17.22 2.99
CA TYR A 141 -24.97 -17.16 4.46
C TYR A 141 -25.37 -15.78 4.99
N CYS A 142 -24.79 -14.72 4.42
CA CYS A 142 -24.88 -13.35 4.93
C CYS A 142 -26.21 -12.65 4.55
N GLU A 143 -26.71 -12.80 3.31
CA GLU A 143 -27.92 -12.11 2.82
C GLU A 143 -29.15 -12.38 3.72
N PRO A 144 -29.50 -13.63 4.06
CA PRO A 144 -30.67 -13.90 4.92
C PRO A 144 -30.52 -13.32 6.34
N ARG A 145 -29.28 -13.17 6.80
CA ARG A 145 -28.94 -12.68 8.14
C ARG A 145 -28.71 -11.16 8.18
N LYS A 146 -28.81 -10.49 7.02
CA LYS A 146 -28.56 -9.05 6.86
C LYS A 146 -27.14 -8.63 7.27
N ILE A 147 -26.17 -9.53 7.15
CA ILE A 147 -24.75 -9.27 7.40
C ILE A 147 -24.17 -8.63 6.14
N ASN A 148 -23.51 -7.48 6.30
CA ASN A 148 -22.88 -6.76 5.20
C ASN A 148 -21.54 -7.41 4.81
N LEU A 149 -21.34 -7.76 3.54
CA LEU A 149 -20.06 -8.20 3.01
C LEU A 149 -19.34 -7.02 2.34
N SER A 150 -18.24 -6.61 2.93
CA SER A 150 -17.39 -5.52 2.41
C SER A 150 -16.20 -6.08 1.63
N LEU A 151 -16.00 -5.56 0.43
CA LEU A 151 -14.90 -5.90 -0.47
C LEU A 151 -13.97 -4.69 -0.65
N PRO A 152 -13.08 -4.43 0.28
CA PRO A 152 -12.08 -3.37 0.12
C PRO A 152 -11.04 -3.78 -0.93
N SER A 153 -10.29 -2.83 -1.44
CA SER A 153 -9.18 -3.06 -2.36
C SER A 153 -9.60 -3.73 -3.68
N LEU A 154 -10.80 -3.38 -4.17
CA LEU A 154 -11.20 -3.76 -5.53
C LEU A 154 -10.41 -2.91 -6.54
N ARG A 155 -9.84 -3.59 -7.53
CA ARG A 155 -9.17 -2.92 -8.66
C ARG A 155 -10.18 -2.65 -9.77
N ALA A 156 -9.95 -1.58 -10.52
CA ALA A 156 -10.81 -1.21 -11.64
C ALA A 156 -10.79 -2.24 -12.78
N ASP A 157 -9.69 -2.97 -12.95
CA ASP A 157 -9.48 -3.96 -14.01
C ASP A 157 -10.15 -5.33 -13.75
N ASN A 158 -10.76 -5.55 -12.58
CA ASN A 158 -11.34 -6.85 -12.24
C ASN A 158 -12.63 -6.70 -11.42
N PHE A 159 -13.61 -5.99 -12.00
CA PHE A 159 -14.86 -5.64 -11.32
C PHE A 159 -16.07 -6.38 -11.94
N SER A 160 -16.58 -7.39 -11.23
CA SER A 160 -17.78 -8.11 -11.66
C SER A 160 -19.06 -7.36 -11.32
N ARG A 161 -19.86 -7.03 -12.33
CA ARG A 161 -21.19 -6.40 -12.16
C ARG A 161 -22.13 -7.26 -11.32
N GLU A 162 -22.12 -8.57 -11.52
CA GLU A 162 -22.98 -9.50 -10.80
C GLU A 162 -22.66 -9.52 -9.31
N LEU A 163 -21.36 -9.67 -8.96
CA LEU A 163 -20.89 -9.61 -7.58
C LEU A 163 -21.28 -8.30 -6.91
N MET A 164 -21.10 -7.19 -7.63
CA MET A 164 -21.45 -5.87 -7.15
C MET A 164 -22.96 -5.76 -6.82
N LEU A 165 -23.83 -6.26 -7.70
CA LEU A 165 -25.28 -6.22 -7.49
C LEU A 165 -25.72 -7.09 -6.31
N ARG A 166 -25.06 -8.22 -6.06
CA ARG A 166 -25.33 -9.07 -4.90
C ARG A 166 -24.90 -8.41 -3.60
N VAL A 167 -23.69 -7.90 -3.53
CA VAL A 167 -23.16 -7.21 -2.32
C VAL A 167 -24.02 -6.01 -1.93
N GLN A 168 -24.57 -5.28 -2.90
CA GLN A 168 -25.45 -4.14 -2.63
C GLN A 168 -26.78 -4.47 -1.95
N LYS A 169 -27.27 -5.72 -2.05
CA LYS A 169 -28.60 -6.07 -1.50
C LYS A 169 -28.69 -5.82 0.00
N VAL A 170 -27.59 -5.97 0.73
CA VAL A 170 -27.56 -5.71 2.17
C VAL A 170 -27.25 -4.23 2.43
N ARG A 171 -26.15 -3.72 1.89
CA ARG A 171 -25.73 -2.32 2.06
C ARG A 171 -24.90 -1.84 0.88
N LYS A 172 -25.17 -0.62 0.38
CA LYS A 172 -24.30 0.02 -0.61
C LYS A 172 -23.02 0.49 0.05
N SER A 173 -21.89 -0.07 -0.34
CA SER A 173 -20.56 0.43 0.01
C SER A 173 -20.13 1.56 -0.92
N GLY A 174 -19.26 2.45 -0.45
CA GLY A 174 -18.62 3.45 -1.31
C GLY A 174 -17.66 2.79 -2.30
N LEU A 175 -17.55 3.34 -3.51
CA LEU A 175 -16.57 2.90 -4.49
C LEU A 175 -15.29 3.68 -4.31
N THR A 176 -14.18 2.95 -4.25
CA THR A 176 -12.84 3.52 -4.10
C THR A 176 -11.93 2.95 -5.17
N PHE A 177 -11.31 3.81 -5.95
CA PHE A 177 -10.31 3.43 -6.94
C PHE A 177 -9.01 4.20 -6.68
N ALA A 178 -7.91 3.53 -6.91
CA ALA A 178 -6.58 4.10 -6.79
C ALA A 178 -5.84 4.00 -8.13
N PRO A 179 -6.08 4.91 -9.09
CA PRO A 179 -5.30 4.97 -10.33
C PRO A 179 -3.84 5.28 -10.07
N GLU A 180 -3.53 5.98 -8.98
CA GLU A 180 -2.24 6.46 -8.49
C GLU A 180 -1.62 7.58 -9.36
N ALA A 181 -1.86 7.58 -10.67
CA ALA A 181 -1.37 8.59 -11.61
C ALA A 181 -2.44 8.98 -12.64
N GLY A 182 -2.41 10.24 -13.09
CA GLY A 182 -3.39 10.78 -14.03
C GLY A 182 -3.21 10.25 -15.46
N SER A 183 -1.99 10.28 -15.97
CA SER A 183 -1.68 9.85 -17.34
C SER A 183 -1.43 8.34 -17.45
N GLN A 184 -1.69 7.77 -18.64
CA GLN A 184 -1.36 6.37 -18.91
C GLN A 184 0.14 6.14 -18.85
N ARG A 185 0.94 7.08 -19.41
CA ARG A 185 2.40 7.02 -19.34
C ARG A 185 2.91 6.82 -17.91
N LEU A 186 2.42 7.63 -16.99
CA LEU A 186 2.89 7.56 -15.60
C LEU A 186 2.32 6.31 -14.88
N ARG A 187 1.10 5.86 -15.19
CA ARG A 187 0.58 4.56 -14.70
C ARG A 187 1.46 3.40 -15.17
N ASP A 188 1.95 3.44 -16.40
CA ASP A 188 2.87 2.44 -16.94
C ASP A 188 4.25 2.53 -16.27
N ALA A 189 4.77 3.75 -16.06
CA ALA A 189 6.03 3.98 -15.34
C ALA A 189 6.01 3.39 -13.93
N ILE A 190 4.92 3.54 -13.20
CA ILE A 190 4.77 2.97 -11.85
C ILE A 190 4.29 1.51 -11.86
N ASN A 191 4.11 0.92 -13.03
CA ASN A 191 3.60 -0.45 -13.23
C ASN A 191 2.27 -0.72 -12.54
N LYS A 192 1.33 0.25 -12.62
CA LYS A 192 0.01 0.08 -12.02
C LYS A 192 -0.84 -0.93 -12.77
N ASN A 193 -0.59 -1.11 -14.07
CA ASN A 193 -1.32 -2.02 -14.96
C ASN A 193 -2.83 -1.83 -14.87
N VAL A 194 -3.28 -0.58 -14.99
CA VAL A 194 -4.68 -0.17 -15.11
C VAL A 194 -4.78 0.87 -16.22
N THR A 195 -5.62 0.61 -17.19
CA THR A 195 -5.85 1.53 -18.32
C THR A 195 -6.93 2.55 -18.00
N GLU A 196 -6.92 3.67 -18.71
CA GLU A 196 -7.99 4.66 -18.62
C GLU A 196 -9.34 4.06 -19.00
N HIS A 197 -9.36 3.20 -20.01
CA HIS A 197 -10.58 2.51 -20.45
C HIS A 197 -11.20 1.67 -19.32
N GLU A 198 -10.41 0.85 -18.62
CA GLU A 198 -10.88 0.03 -17.50
C GLU A 198 -11.43 0.88 -16.35
N ILE A 199 -10.79 2.01 -16.05
CA ILE A 199 -11.28 2.95 -15.03
C ILE A 199 -12.68 3.49 -15.43
N LEU A 200 -12.83 3.94 -16.67
CA LEU A 200 -14.09 4.52 -17.15
C LEU A 200 -15.19 3.46 -17.29
N GLU A 201 -14.88 2.26 -17.76
CA GLU A 201 -15.82 1.14 -17.85
C GLU A 201 -16.34 0.73 -16.47
N THR A 202 -15.44 0.65 -15.48
CA THR A 202 -15.83 0.37 -14.09
C THR A 202 -16.70 1.47 -13.51
N CYS A 203 -16.39 2.73 -13.77
CA CYS A 203 -17.22 3.86 -13.37
C CYS A 203 -18.60 3.80 -14.05
N ALA A 204 -18.67 3.49 -15.35
CA ALA A 204 -19.93 3.35 -16.10
C ALA A 204 -20.81 2.23 -15.51
N THR A 205 -20.21 1.08 -15.22
CA THR A 205 -20.88 -0.06 -14.57
C THR A 205 -21.45 0.33 -13.21
N ALA A 206 -20.68 1.05 -12.42
CA ALA A 206 -21.09 1.53 -11.11
C ALA A 206 -22.23 2.55 -11.21
N PHE A 207 -22.13 3.55 -12.08
CA PHE A 207 -23.13 4.59 -12.24
C PHE A 207 -24.45 4.03 -12.79
N SER A 208 -24.39 3.09 -13.72
CA SER A 208 -25.59 2.36 -14.20
C SER A 208 -26.24 1.53 -13.08
N GLY A 209 -25.45 1.01 -12.14
CA GLY A 209 -25.91 0.33 -10.93
C GLY A 209 -26.42 1.28 -9.82
N GLY A 210 -26.45 2.59 -10.07
CA GLY A 210 -27.02 3.59 -9.16
C GLY A 210 -26.06 4.16 -8.12
N TRP A 211 -24.74 3.98 -8.29
CA TRP A 211 -23.76 4.74 -7.51
C TRP A 211 -23.70 6.17 -8.01
N ASN A 212 -23.45 7.08 -7.11
CA ASN A 212 -23.27 8.51 -7.39
C ASN A 212 -22.12 9.12 -6.56
N SER A 213 -21.32 8.29 -5.92
CA SER A 213 -20.13 8.71 -5.18
C SER A 213 -18.96 7.79 -5.51
N VAL A 214 -17.81 8.38 -5.80
CA VAL A 214 -16.55 7.70 -6.09
C VAL A 214 -15.42 8.37 -5.31
N LYS A 215 -14.54 7.57 -4.69
CA LYS A 215 -13.28 8.03 -4.11
C LYS A 215 -12.15 7.68 -5.06
N LEU A 216 -11.28 8.66 -5.34
CA LEU A 216 -10.13 8.50 -6.21
C LEU A 216 -8.86 8.84 -5.45
N TYR A 217 -7.87 7.94 -5.49
CA TYR A 217 -6.58 8.16 -4.88
C TYR A 217 -5.49 8.26 -5.93
N PHE A 218 -4.63 9.28 -5.77
CA PHE A 218 -3.46 9.53 -6.60
C PHE A 218 -2.25 9.84 -5.71
N MET A 219 -1.08 9.84 -6.32
CA MET A 219 0.16 10.31 -5.71
C MET A 219 0.73 11.47 -6.53
N LEU A 220 1.36 12.43 -5.86
CA LEU A 220 2.16 13.49 -6.48
C LEU A 220 3.62 13.35 -6.05
N GLY A 221 4.54 13.68 -6.93
CA GLY A 221 5.97 13.53 -6.72
C GLY A 221 6.53 12.17 -7.11
N LEU A 222 5.81 11.41 -7.93
CA LEU A 222 6.29 10.14 -8.47
C LEU A 222 7.53 10.32 -9.35
N PRO A 223 8.45 9.34 -9.37
CA PRO A 223 9.57 9.37 -10.32
C PRO A 223 9.08 9.53 -11.75
N THR A 224 9.74 10.39 -12.53
CA THR A 224 9.40 10.76 -13.93
C THR A 224 8.11 11.58 -14.11
N GLU A 225 7.42 11.99 -13.03
CA GLU A 225 6.20 12.78 -13.11
C GLU A 225 6.47 14.18 -13.67
N THR A 226 5.67 14.62 -14.64
CA THR A 226 5.68 15.95 -15.24
C THR A 226 4.42 16.73 -14.89
N ASP A 227 4.37 18.03 -15.22
CA ASP A 227 3.18 18.85 -14.97
C ASP A 227 1.99 18.36 -15.81
N GLU A 228 2.23 17.82 -17.00
CA GLU A 228 1.20 17.22 -17.85
C GLU A 228 0.58 15.98 -17.17
N ASP A 229 1.37 15.18 -16.45
CA ASP A 229 0.85 14.03 -15.70
C ASP A 229 -0.03 14.48 -14.53
N VAL A 230 0.33 15.60 -13.88
CA VAL A 230 -0.49 16.20 -12.81
C VAL A 230 -1.80 16.74 -13.38
N MET A 231 -1.75 17.46 -14.49
CA MET A 231 -2.96 17.96 -15.18
C MET A 231 -3.87 16.84 -15.67
N ALA A 232 -3.30 15.72 -16.11
CA ALA A 232 -4.04 14.53 -16.53
C ALA A 232 -4.92 13.92 -15.42
N ILE A 233 -4.64 14.20 -14.14
CA ILE A 233 -5.55 13.82 -13.03
C ILE A 233 -6.88 14.56 -13.18
N ALA A 234 -6.86 15.87 -13.44
CA ALA A 234 -8.07 16.66 -13.64
C ALA A 234 -8.83 16.25 -14.91
N GLU A 235 -8.10 15.90 -15.98
CA GLU A 235 -8.70 15.39 -17.22
C GLU A 235 -9.43 14.07 -16.98
N LEU A 236 -8.82 13.12 -16.25
CA LEU A 236 -9.45 11.86 -15.89
C LEU A 236 -10.71 12.08 -15.04
N VAL A 237 -10.66 13.00 -14.09
CA VAL A 237 -11.83 13.40 -13.29
C VAL A 237 -12.96 13.94 -14.19
N ASN A 238 -12.64 14.81 -15.16
CA ASN A 238 -13.62 15.34 -16.12
C ASN A 238 -14.25 14.22 -16.96
N LYS A 239 -13.46 13.24 -17.43
CA LYS A 239 -13.96 12.06 -18.16
C LYS A 239 -14.89 11.20 -17.30
N ILE A 240 -14.59 11.02 -16.01
CA ILE A 240 -15.47 10.32 -15.05
C ILE A 240 -16.78 11.09 -14.85
N VAL A 241 -16.74 12.43 -14.75
CA VAL A 241 -17.95 13.26 -14.67
C VAL A 241 -18.80 13.12 -15.94
N HIS A 242 -18.17 13.10 -17.11
CA HIS A 242 -18.87 12.89 -18.38
C HIS A 242 -19.49 11.49 -18.44
N CYS A 243 -18.75 10.45 -18.09
CA CYS A 243 -19.22 9.09 -18.00
C CYS A 243 -20.46 8.98 -17.08
N TRP A 244 -20.47 9.66 -15.93
CA TRP A 244 -21.65 9.70 -15.06
C TRP A 244 -22.85 10.36 -15.73
N ARG A 245 -22.66 11.47 -16.45
CA ARG A 245 -23.74 12.15 -17.16
C ARG A 245 -24.40 11.25 -18.22
N GLU A 246 -23.63 10.38 -18.85
CA GLU A 246 -24.12 9.46 -19.86
C GLU A 246 -24.79 8.23 -19.27
N THR A 247 -24.18 7.60 -18.25
CA THR A 247 -24.51 6.25 -17.80
C THR A 247 -25.34 6.17 -16.52
N ALA A 248 -25.43 7.25 -15.72
CA ALA A 248 -26.12 7.24 -14.45
C ALA A 248 -27.60 6.91 -14.57
N SER A 249 -28.03 5.86 -13.86
CA SER A 249 -29.44 5.44 -13.81
C SER A 249 -30.34 6.41 -13.04
N ASN A 250 -29.79 7.21 -12.13
CA ASN A 250 -30.52 8.20 -11.35
C ASN A 250 -29.80 9.56 -11.35
N LYS A 251 -30.18 10.43 -12.29
CA LYS A 251 -29.65 11.79 -12.43
C LYS A 251 -30.22 12.80 -11.43
N LYS A 252 -31.20 12.42 -10.59
CA LYS A 252 -31.73 13.29 -9.53
C LYS A 252 -30.74 13.44 -8.35
N ARG A 253 -29.88 12.45 -8.15
CA ARG A 253 -28.78 12.53 -7.17
C ARG A 253 -27.57 13.18 -7.83
N ARG A 254 -26.89 14.07 -7.12
CA ARG A 254 -25.65 14.70 -7.60
C ARG A 254 -24.49 13.71 -7.53
N LEU A 255 -23.59 13.79 -8.48
CA LEU A 255 -22.29 13.11 -8.41
C LEU A 255 -21.45 13.73 -7.29
N SER A 256 -20.77 12.90 -6.52
CA SER A 256 -19.76 13.29 -5.55
C SER A 256 -18.47 12.54 -5.86
N ILE A 257 -17.40 13.26 -6.14
CA ILE A 257 -16.05 12.69 -6.31
C ILE A 257 -15.18 13.20 -5.17
N ASN A 258 -14.72 12.26 -4.32
CA ASN A 258 -13.73 12.56 -3.31
C ASN A 258 -12.36 12.22 -3.91
N LEU A 259 -11.61 13.24 -4.26
CA LEU A 259 -10.27 13.13 -4.81
C LEU A 259 -9.25 13.33 -3.70
N ALA A 260 -8.32 12.41 -3.53
CA ALA A 260 -7.23 12.58 -2.58
C ALA A 260 -5.88 12.31 -3.26
N THR A 261 -4.90 13.16 -2.97
CA THR A 261 -3.51 12.95 -3.36
C THR A 261 -2.61 12.75 -2.16
N ALA A 262 -1.74 11.74 -2.24
CA ALA A 262 -0.68 11.49 -1.27
C ALA A 262 0.64 12.02 -1.81
N PHE A 263 1.49 12.53 -0.92
CA PHE A 263 2.86 12.84 -1.27
C PHE A 263 3.66 11.54 -1.40
N PHE A 264 4.30 11.31 -2.54
CA PHE A 264 5.09 10.11 -2.76
C PHE A 264 6.25 9.99 -1.78
N VAL A 265 6.37 8.84 -1.15
CA VAL A 265 7.48 8.49 -0.26
C VAL A 265 8.20 7.27 -0.84
N PRO A 266 9.48 7.38 -1.24
CA PRO A 266 10.27 6.23 -1.66
C PRO A 266 10.41 5.23 -0.52
N LYS A 267 9.98 4.00 -0.73
CA LYS A 267 9.97 2.96 0.33
C LYS A 267 11.11 1.97 0.15
N PRO A 268 11.72 1.47 1.25
CA PRO A 268 12.61 0.31 1.23
C PRO A 268 12.01 -0.88 0.50
N PHE A 269 12.85 -1.72 -0.08
CA PHE A 269 12.46 -2.95 -0.79
C PHE A 269 11.48 -2.73 -1.94
N THR A 270 11.62 -1.58 -2.64
CA THR A 270 10.89 -1.27 -3.87
C THR A 270 11.86 -0.89 -4.99
N PRO A 271 11.45 -0.96 -6.26
CA PRO A 271 12.23 -0.40 -7.36
C PRO A 271 12.59 1.08 -7.16
N PHE A 272 11.77 1.83 -6.46
CA PHE A 272 11.97 3.26 -6.19
C PHE A 272 12.72 3.56 -4.89
N GLN A 273 13.33 2.58 -4.24
CA GLN A 273 14.05 2.80 -2.98
C GLN A 273 15.29 3.71 -3.12
N TRP A 274 15.82 3.89 -4.32
CA TRP A 274 16.94 4.80 -4.62
C TRP A 274 16.49 6.21 -5.00
N GLU A 275 15.19 6.40 -5.27
CA GLU A 275 14.67 7.69 -5.69
C GLU A 275 14.68 8.71 -4.53
N GLN A 276 14.74 9.97 -4.90
CA GLN A 276 14.51 11.08 -3.96
C GLN A 276 13.01 11.31 -3.75
N GLN A 277 12.64 11.85 -2.61
CA GLN A 277 11.38 12.56 -2.44
C GLN A 277 11.59 14.00 -2.96
N ILE A 278 10.66 14.54 -3.73
CA ILE A 278 10.73 15.94 -4.13
C ILE A 278 10.61 16.86 -2.90
N SER A 279 11.01 18.14 -3.02
CA SER A 279 10.86 19.09 -1.91
C SER A 279 9.38 19.36 -1.58
N SER A 280 9.12 19.81 -0.34
CA SER A 280 7.79 20.24 0.08
C SER A 280 7.24 21.36 -0.79
N ASP A 281 8.07 22.31 -1.20
CA ASP A 281 7.68 23.42 -2.07
C ASP A 281 7.25 22.94 -3.45
N GLU A 282 8.01 22.01 -4.04
CA GLU A 282 7.66 21.43 -5.33
C GLU A 282 6.39 20.57 -5.23
N TYR A 283 6.19 19.84 -4.14
CA TYR A 283 4.95 19.11 -3.90
C TYR A 283 3.75 20.07 -3.82
N LEU A 284 3.85 21.13 -3.02
CA LEU A 284 2.78 22.14 -2.90
C LEU A 284 2.52 22.88 -4.21
N ARG A 285 3.56 23.15 -5.01
CA ARG A 285 3.40 23.70 -6.36
C ARG A 285 2.53 22.79 -7.23
N ARG A 286 2.78 21.47 -7.20
CA ARG A 286 1.98 20.48 -7.95
C ARG A 286 0.55 20.36 -7.41
N VAL A 287 0.36 20.44 -6.08
CA VAL A 287 -0.97 20.51 -5.48
C VAL A 287 -1.75 21.72 -6.00
N HIS A 288 -1.13 22.90 -6.01
CA HIS A 288 -1.78 24.12 -6.52
C HIS A 288 -2.05 24.05 -8.04
N LEU A 289 -1.13 23.46 -8.81
CA LEU A 289 -1.37 23.20 -10.24
C LEU A 289 -2.61 22.32 -10.43
N LEU A 290 -2.71 21.20 -9.72
CA LEU A 290 -3.89 20.33 -9.79
C LEU A 290 -5.16 21.07 -9.36
N GLN A 291 -5.12 21.83 -8.27
CA GLN A 291 -6.27 22.62 -7.81
C GLN A 291 -6.78 23.59 -8.86
N SER A 292 -5.86 24.25 -9.57
CA SER A 292 -6.22 25.21 -10.64
C SER A 292 -6.89 24.53 -11.85
N CYS A 293 -6.61 23.26 -12.10
CA CYS A 293 -7.18 22.46 -13.19
C CYS A 293 -8.52 21.80 -12.84
N LEU A 294 -8.84 21.66 -11.54
CA LEU A 294 -10.06 21.01 -11.08
C LEU A 294 -11.26 21.97 -11.13
N THR A 295 -11.93 22.02 -12.29
CA THR A 295 -13.08 22.91 -12.54
C THR A 295 -14.43 22.20 -12.42
N ALA A 296 -14.46 20.87 -12.33
CA ALA A 296 -15.68 20.07 -12.28
C ALA A 296 -16.44 20.26 -10.96
N ARG A 297 -17.77 20.48 -11.05
CA ARG A 297 -18.63 20.58 -9.87
C ARG A 297 -18.82 19.21 -9.20
N GLY A 298 -18.80 19.20 -7.85
CA GLY A 298 -19.02 17.99 -7.06
C GLY A 298 -17.74 17.19 -6.81
N VAL A 299 -16.57 17.80 -7.03
CA VAL A 299 -15.26 17.28 -6.64
C VAL A 299 -14.84 17.92 -5.32
N ASP A 300 -14.58 17.09 -4.30
CA ASP A 300 -13.94 17.46 -3.04
C ASP A 300 -12.50 16.96 -3.12
N TYR A 301 -11.53 17.90 -3.17
CA TYR A 301 -10.11 17.57 -3.28
C TYR A 301 -9.41 17.78 -1.95
N ARG A 302 -8.67 16.74 -1.52
CA ARG A 302 -7.82 16.75 -0.32
C ARG A 302 -6.44 16.24 -0.68
N TYR A 303 -5.44 16.70 0.05
CA TYR A 303 -4.06 16.22 -0.11
C TYR A 303 -3.41 15.99 1.27
N HIS A 304 -2.40 15.15 1.29
CA HIS A 304 -1.65 14.89 2.51
C HIS A 304 -0.75 16.08 2.85
N GLU A 305 -0.64 16.38 4.14
CA GLU A 305 0.29 17.39 4.62
C GLU A 305 1.74 16.99 4.29
N SER A 306 2.49 17.98 3.79
CA SER A 306 3.87 17.75 3.34
C SER A 306 4.80 17.34 4.50
N ASP A 307 4.64 17.95 5.66
CA ASP A 307 5.51 17.76 6.82
C ASP A 307 5.40 16.36 7.40
N LEU A 308 4.18 15.83 7.50
CA LEU A 308 3.95 14.45 7.94
C LEU A 308 4.57 13.45 6.96
N SER A 309 4.37 13.67 5.65
CA SER A 309 4.93 12.82 4.60
C SER A 309 6.45 12.90 4.54
N ARG A 310 7.02 14.07 4.85
CA ARG A 310 8.47 14.24 4.94
C ARG A 310 9.06 13.50 6.13
N LEU A 311 8.43 13.60 7.31
CA LEU A 311 8.83 12.84 8.48
C LEU A 311 8.71 11.33 8.22
N GLU A 312 7.63 10.89 7.56
CA GLU A 312 7.48 9.50 7.13
C GLU A 312 8.64 9.04 6.25
N ALA A 313 9.07 9.86 5.29
CA ALA A 313 10.19 9.54 4.41
C ALA A 313 11.51 9.41 5.19
N VAL A 314 11.77 10.32 6.13
CA VAL A 314 12.95 10.23 7.01
C VAL A 314 12.95 8.93 7.79
N LEU A 315 11.84 8.60 8.45
CA LEU A 315 11.74 7.38 9.27
C LEU A 315 11.79 6.09 8.45
N ALA A 316 11.19 6.10 7.24
CA ALA A 316 11.18 4.94 6.35
C ALA A 316 12.57 4.65 5.75
N ARG A 317 13.39 5.67 5.51
CA ARG A 317 14.67 5.58 4.82
C ARG A 317 15.88 5.73 5.72
N GLY A 318 15.64 6.07 6.98
CA GLY A 318 16.66 6.40 7.94
C GLY A 318 17.48 5.22 8.45
N ASP A 319 18.55 5.54 9.11
CA ASP A 319 19.45 4.59 9.76
C ASP A 319 19.43 4.73 11.28
N ARG A 320 20.33 4.07 11.97
CA ARG A 320 20.40 4.03 13.45
C ARG A 320 20.57 5.39 14.11
N ARG A 321 21.09 6.38 13.41
CA ARG A 321 21.26 7.73 13.95
C ARG A 321 19.93 8.35 14.33
N LEU A 322 18.84 7.95 13.67
CA LEU A 322 17.49 8.41 13.99
C LEU A 322 16.99 7.98 15.39
N SER A 323 17.57 6.95 15.99
CA SER A 323 17.17 6.53 17.34
C SER A 323 17.34 7.65 18.38
N ARG A 324 18.40 8.48 18.24
CA ARG A 324 18.61 9.64 19.10
C ARG A 324 17.61 10.75 18.82
N VAL A 325 17.25 10.95 17.56
CA VAL A 325 16.23 11.92 17.16
C VAL A 325 14.88 11.54 17.74
N LEU A 326 14.48 10.26 17.65
CA LEU A 326 13.24 9.76 18.25
C LEU A 326 13.18 9.99 19.75
N LEU A 327 14.27 9.68 20.47
CA LEU A 327 14.35 9.92 21.91
C LEU A 327 14.23 11.42 22.21
N ARG A 328 14.95 12.25 21.45
CA ARG A 328 14.94 13.71 21.65
C ARG A 328 13.58 14.32 21.34
N ALA A 329 12.91 13.89 20.28
CA ALA A 329 11.54 14.31 19.96
C ALA A 329 10.56 13.98 21.09
N HIS A 330 10.66 12.77 21.65
CA HIS A 330 9.86 12.38 22.80
C HIS A 330 10.13 13.26 24.04
N GLU A 331 11.41 13.56 24.35
CA GLU A 331 11.81 14.48 25.44
C GLU A 331 11.25 15.89 25.25
N LEU A 332 11.19 16.38 24.01
CA LEU A 332 10.61 17.66 23.64
C LEU A 332 9.06 17.66 23.71
N GLY A 333 8.42 16.50 23.86
CA GLY A 333 7.00 16.37 24.06
C GLY A 333 6.21 15.88 22.85
N CYS A 334 6.87 15.41 21.77
CA CYS A 334 6.19 14.78 20.65
C CYS A 334 5.51 13.47 21.11
N LYS A 335 4.20 13.42 20.99
CA LYS A 335 3.35 12.28 21.38
C LYS A 335 2.13 12.26 20.50
N LEU A 336 1.65 11.05 20.17
CA LEU A 336 0.42 10.87 19.38
C LEU A 336 0.49 11.50 17.98
N ASP A 337 1.67 11.53 17.36
CA ASP A 337 1.92 12.19 16.07
C ASP A 337 1.11 11.61 14.87
N GLY A 338 0.37 10.52 15.07
CA GLY A 338 -0.59 10.02 14.10
C GLY A 338 -1.91 10.80 14.04
N TRP A 339 -2.10 11.80 14.91
CA TRP A 339 -3.26 12.66 14.96
C TRP A 339 -2.85 14.10 14.67
N ASP A 340 -3.47 14.74 13.69
CA ASP A 340 -3.07 16.07 13.19
C ASP A 340 -3.00 17.11 14.30
N GLU A 341 -3.92 17.06 15.27
CA GLU A 341 -3.97 17.99 16.41
C GLU A 341 -2.80 17.85 17.40
N TYR A 342 -2.09 16.71 17.39
CA TYR A 342 -0.93 16.44 18.25
C TYR A 342 0.38 16.49 17.51
N PHE A 343 0.38 16.50 16.20
CA PHE A 343 1.58 16.51 15.38
C PHE A 343 2.32 17.86 15.51
N ARG A 344 3.55 17.80 15.97
CA ARG A 344 4.40 18.97 16.24
C ARG A 344 5.69 18.91 15.43
N TYR A 345 5.57 19.28 14.15
CA TYR A 345 6.71 19.21 13.23
C TYR A 345 7.87 20.15 13.64
N ASP A 346 7.57 21.30 14.24
CA ASP A 346 8.54 22.22 14.82
C ASP A 346 9.46 21.56 15.84
N LEU A 347 8.92 20.72 16.73
CA LEU A 347 9.68 19.97 17.73
C LEU A 347 10.50 18.84 17.09
N TRP A 348 10.00 18.23 16.02
CA TRP A 348 10.80 17.27 15.26
C TRP A 348 12.01 17.92 14.59
N LEU A 349 11.85 19.11 13.97
CA LEU A 349 12.96 19.86 13.40
C LEU A 349 14.00 20.25 14.46
N GLN A 350 13.55 20.65 15.67
CA GLN A 350 14.45 20.90 16.79
C GLN A 350 15.18 19.62 17.20
N ALA A 351 14.50 18.48 17.29
CA ALA A 351 15.14 17.20 17.63
C ALA A 351 16.21 16.79 16.62
N PHE A 352 15.97 16.98 15.32
CA PHE A 352 16.95 16.77 14.27
C PHE A 352 18.17 17.67 14.47
N SER A 353 17.95 18.96 14.71
CA SER A 353 19.01 19.95 14.94
C SER A 353 19.84 19.59 16.18
N ASP A 354 19.18 19.30 17.32
CA ASP A 354 19.85 18.95 18.58
C ASP A 354 20.72 17.69 18.45
N CYS A 355 20.33 16.76 17.56
CA CYS A 355 21.07 15.52 17.29
C CYS A 355 22.11 15.65 16.16
N GLY A 356 22.20 16.79 15.48
CA GLY A 356 23.09 16.99 14.34
C GLY A 356 22.74 16.08 13.15
N VAL A 357 21.45 15.83 12.93
CA VAL A 357 20.96 14.99 11.83
C VAL A 357 20.20 15.87 10.84
N ASP A 358 20.60 15.81 9.58
CA ASP A 358 19.90 16.49 8.49
C ASP A 358 18.78 15.59 7.95
N PRO A 359 17.49 15.97 8.06
CA PRO A 359 16.39 15.21 7.49
C PRO A 359 16.44 15.11 5.96
N ASP A 360 17.04 16.11 5.27
CA ASP A 360 17.17 16.14 3.82
C ASP A 360 18.12 15.07 3.30
N PHE A 361 19.07 14.66 4.11
CA PHE A 361 19.95 13.52 3.81
C PHE A 361 19.15 12.22 3.53
N TYR A 362 18.00 12.05 4.14
CA TYR A 362 17.15 10.87 3.97
C TYR A 362 15.97 11.08 3.00
N THR A 363 15.63 12.33 2.66
CA THR A 363 14.44 12.64 1.84
C THR A 363 14.80 13.10 0.44
N THR A 364 15.29 14.32 0.30
CA THR A 364 15.54 14.96 -1.01
C THR A 364 16.81 14.47 -1.69
N ARG A 365 17.68 13.77 -0.96
CA ARG A 365 18.80 13.06 -1.55
C ARG A 365 18.35 11.71 -2.13
N GLY A 366 18.62 11.46 -3.41
CA GLY A 366 18.57 10.12 -3.97
C GLY A 366 19.73 9.24 -3.47
N PHE A 367 19.54 7.94 -3.38
CA PHE A 367 20.63 7.02 -3.10
C PHE A 367 21.30 6.55 -4.38
N ALA A 368 22.64 6.42 -4.37
CA ALA A 368 23.35 5.80 -5.46
C ALA A 368 23.07 4.29 -5.54
N GLU A 369 23.11 3.73 -6.75
CA GLU A 369 22.80 2.31 -6.93
C GLU A 369 23.80 1.39 -6.20
N ASP A 370 25.04 1.79 -6.02
CA ASP A 370 26.08 1.06 -5.31
C ASP A 370 26.16 1.37 -3.81
N GLU A 371 25.40 2.37 -3.33
CA GLU A 371 25.33 2.75 -1.91
C GLU A 371 24.78 1.62 -1.04
N ILE A 372 25.36 1.45 0.14
CA ILE A 372 24.86 0.54 1.18
C ILE A 372 23.62 1.15 1.82
N LEU A 373 22.49 0.50 1.62
CA LEU A 373 21.21 0.97 2.16
C LEU A 373 21.02 0.49 3.62
N PRO A 374 20.40 1.31 4.50
CA PRO A 374 20.21 0.96 5.92
C PRO A 374 19.51 -0.38 6.17
N TRP A 375 18.65 -0.81 5.25
CA TRP A 375 17.88 -2.06 5.32
C TRP A 375 18.54 -3.24 4.57
N GLN A 376 19.75 -3.08 4.05
CA GLN A 376 20.41 -4.08 3.20
C GLN A 376 20.67 -5.43 3.92
N THR A 377 20.73 -5.42 5.24
CA THR A 377 20.88 -6.65 6.05
C THR A 377 19.62 -7.53 6.01
N MET A 378 18.45 -6.95 5.75
CA MET A 378 17.19 -7.68 5.67
C MET A 378 16.97 -8.23 4.26
N ASP A 379 16.67 -9.52 4.15
CA ASP A 379 16.37 -10.18 2.87
C ASP A 379 14.87 -10.52 2.81
N VAL A 380 14.14 -9.78 1.99
CA VAL A 380 12.70 -10.01 1.73
C VAL A 380 12.47 -11.06 0.63
N GLY A 381 13.52 -11.71 0.14
CA GLY A 381 13.45 -12.72 -0.91
C GLY A 381 13.32 -12.15 -2.34
N VAL A 382 13.40 -10.84 -2.50
CA VAL A 382 13.41 -10.18 -3.82
C VAL A 382 14.82 -9.68 -4.11
N SER A 383 15.35 -10.03 -5.28
CA SER A 383 16.72 -9.71 -5.62
C SER A 383 16.92 -8.23 -5.95
N ARG A 384 18.12 -7.70 -5.59
CA ARG A 384 18.51 -6.33 -5.95
C ARG A 384 18.53 -6.10 -7.47
N ALA A 385 18.98 -7.09 -8.23
CA ALA A 385 19.00 -7.03 -9.69
C ALA A 385 17.57 -6.87 -10.28
N PHE A 386 16.58 -7.50 -9.66
CA PHE A 386 15.19 -7.30 -10.05
C PHE A 386 14.73 -5.86 -9.79
N PHE A 387 15.01 -5.30 -8.62
CA PHE A 387 14.64 -3.92 -8.32
C PHE A 387 15.28 -2.92 -9.28
N LEU A 388 16.56 -3.07 -9.60
CA LEU A 388 17.26 -2.20 -10.55
C LEU A 388 16.69 -2.30 -11.96
N ARG A 389 16.37 -3.53 -12.41
CA ARG A 389 15.72 -3.74 -13.71
C ARG A 389 14.34 -3.06 -13.76
N GLU A 390 13.52 -3.24 -12.74
CA GLU A 390 12.20 -2.60 -12.67
C GLU A 390 12.30 -1.06 -12.59
N ARG A 391 13.33 -0.56 -11.91
CA ARG A 391 13.63 0.88 -11.92
C ARG A 391 13.95 1.38 -13.32
N ALA A 392 14.83 0.69 -14.05
CA ALA A 392 15.18 1.05 -15.43
C ALA A 392 13.96 1.02 -16.36
N LEU A 393 13.07 0.02 -16.23
CA LEU A 393 11.83 -0.08 -17.00
C LEU A 393 10.85 1.05 -16.65
N ALA A 394 10.84 1.55 -15.41
CA ALA A 394 10.02 2.70 -15.02
C ALA A 394 10.37 3.96 -15.82
N TYR A 395 11.65 4.25 -15.97
CA TYR A 395 12.12 5.40 -16.75
C TYR A 395 11.82 5.29 -18.25
N GLN A 396 11.55 4.09 -18.74
CA GLN A 396 11.11 3.83 -20.11
C GLN A 396 9.59 3.73 -20.24
N SER A 397 8.85 3.85 -19.15
CA SER A 397 7.39 3.63 -19.07
C SER A 397 6.96 2.25 -19.60
N VAL A 398 7.83 1.23 -19.47
CA VAL A 398 7.56 -0.14 -19.89
C VAL A 398 6.99 -0.94 -18.73
N THR A 399 5.85 -1.59 -18.95
CA THR A 399 5.17 -2.39 -17.94
C THR A 399 5.78 -3.80 -17.80
N THR A 400 5.65 -4.36 -16.59
CA THR A 400 5.95 -5.76 -16.31
C THR A 400 4.63 -6.46 -15.98
N PRO A 401 4.33 -7.63 -16.58
CA PRO A 401 3.11 -8.37 -16.32
C PRO A 401 3.05 -8.87 -14.88
N ASP A 402 1.83 -9.21 -14.42
CA ASP A 402 1.63 -9.84 -13.12
C ASP A 402 2.15 -11.30 -13.07
N CYS A 403 2.25 -11.85 -11.85
CA CYS A 403 2.85 -13.17 -11.63
C CYS A 403 2.05 -14.33 -12.24
N ARG A 404 0.75 -14.16 -12.54
CA ARG A 404 -0.07 -15.18 -13.21
C ARG A 404 0.16 -15.20 -14.70
N THR A 405 0.29 -14.01 -15.28
CA THR A 405 0.55 -13.88 -16.72
C THR A 405 1.94 -14.36 -17.06
N LYS A 406 2.96 -13.94 -16.31
CA LYS A 406 4.36 -14.35 -16.54
C LYS A 406 5.22 -14.10 -15.31
N CYS A 407 6.04 -15.07 -14.94
CA CYS A 407 7.03 -14.88 -13.89
C CYS A 407 8.07 -13.84 -14.27
N ALA A 408 8.12 -12.74 -13.53
CA ALA A 408 9.07 -11.64 -13.74
C ALA A 408 10.47 -11.91 -13.16
N GLY A 409 10.73 -13.08 -12.56
CA GLY A 409 12.06 -13.46 -12.05
C GLY A 409 12.52 -12.64 -10.84
N CYS A 410 11.62 -12.27 -9.94
CA CYS A 410 11.96 -11.44 -8.75
C CYS A 410 12.81 -12.18 -7.70
N GLY A 411 12.79 -13.51 -7.67
CA GLY A 411 13.51 -14.33 -6.68
C GLY A 411 12.63 -14.89 -5.57
N ALA A 412 11.45 -14.34 -5.31
CA ALA A 412 10.62 -14.65 -4.15
C ALA A 412 10.14 -16.13 -4.08
N ARG A 413 10.10 -16.83 -5.22
CA ARG A 413 9.78 -18.28 -5.26
C ARG A 413 10.72 -19.13 -4.41
N ALA A 414 11.95 -18.67 -4.16
CA ALA A 414 12.91 -19.39 -3.32
C ALA A 414 12.52 -19.40 -1.82
N LEU A 415 11.49 -18.64 -1.42
CA LEU A 415 10.91 -18.66 -0.08
C LEU A 415 9.79 -19.70 0.05
N SER A 416 9.22 -20.18 -1.06
CA SER A 416 8.16 -21.19 -1.06
C SER A 416 8.79 -22.58 -1.13
N GLU A 417 8.38 -23.49 -0.26
CA GLU A 417 8.79 -24.90 -0.31
C GLU A 417 8.37 -25.60 -1.60
N ARG A 418 7.28 -25.13 -2.21
CA ARG A 418 6.77 -25.64 -3.49
C ARG A 418 7.48 -25.02 -4.69
N GLY A 419 8.29 -23.96 -4.50
CA GLY A 419 9.01 -23.27 -5.56
C GLY A 419 8.12 -22.47 -6.54
N VAL A 420 6.85 -22.24 -6.19
CA VAL A 420 5.86 -21.45 -6.96
C VAL A 420 5.45 -20.20 -6.22
N CYS A 421 4.97 -19.19 -6.94
CA CYS A 421 4.63 -17.88 -6.38
C CYS A 421 3.12 -17.63 -6.27
N ASP A 422 2.29 -18.40 -6.96
CA ASP A 422 0.83 -18.32 -6.96
C ASP A 422 0.27 -19.67 -7.44
N GLU A 423 -0.73 -20.18 -6.76
CA GLU A 423 -1.45 -21.40 -7.11
C GLU A 423 -2.88 -21.11 -7.56
#